data_af52be99e517b98169e1b65e9152b3bf
#
_entry.id   af52be99e517b98169e1b65e9152b3bf
#
_cell.length_a   1.000
_cell.length_b   1.000
_cell.length_c   1.000
_cell.angle_alpha   90.00
_cell.angle_beta   90.00
_cell.angle_gamma   90.00
#
_symmetry.space_group_name_H-M   'P 1'
#
loop_
_entity.id
_entity.type
_entity.pdbx_description
1 polymer ?
#
loop_
_entity_poly.entity_id
_entity_poly.type
_entity_poly.pdbx_seq_one_letter_code
_entity_poly.pdbx_strand_id
1 'polypeptide(L)'
;MFLLGHLGIGERLARPFVSENCRAALFLGCVLPDLIDKPLYYGLSFATGKHAAELGLISSTRTLGHSLLLALAVFGLASVWSRPRARALFAGMLTHLALDLGGDAWGKCLELLGLSSATYEKGPNTLAAILFPLLGTHFPVAPFRSFAEHAKLSTASSYVVFGELLGGALLFLDWRARQRLNKGFINNG
;
A
#
# COMPACT_ATOMS: atom_id res chain seq x y z
N MET A 1 -4.63 -3.20 -1.43
CA MET A 1 -4.14 -4.58 -1.15
C MET A 1 -3.76 -4.70 0.31
N PHE A 2 -3.48 -5.92 0.81
CA PHE A 2 -2.82 -6.12 2.09
C PHE A 2 -1.28 -6.13 1.93
N LEU A 3 -0.58 -6.74 2.87
CA LEU A 3 0.85 -6.61 3.04
C LEU A 3 1.68 -7.28 1.93
N LEU A 4 1.35 -8.54 1.57
CA LEU A 4 2.19 -9.31 0.65
C LEU A 4 2.15 -8.77 -0.78
N GLY A 5 0.99 -8.31 -1.22
CA GLY A 5 0.83 -7.68 -2.53
C GLY A 5 1.68 -6.42 -2.65
N HIS A 6 1.62 -5.50 -1.68
CA HIS A 6 2.44 -4.29 -1.68
C HIS A 6 3.93 -4.58 -1.58
N LEU A 7 4.34 -5.52 -0.72
CA LEU A 7 5.75 -5.89 -0.58
C LEU A 7 6.29 -6.63 -1.81
N GLY A 8 5.60 -7.68 -2.27
CA GLY A 8 6.13 -8.55 -3.34
C GLY A 8 6.04 -7.91 -4.72
N ILE A 9 4.88 -7.37 -5.08
CA ILE A 9 4.68 -6.73 -6.39
C ILE A 9 5.36 -5.35 -6.39
N GLY A 10 5.18 -4.54 -5.34
CA GLY A 10 5.75 -3.20 -5.25
C GLY A 10 7.27 -3.21 -5.29
N GLU A 11 7.91 -4.11 -4.53
CA GLU A 11 9.37 -4.30 -4.60
C GLU A 11 9.82 -4.69 -5.99
N ARG A 12 9.13 -5.64 -6.63
CA ARG A 12 9.49 -6.11 -7.96
C ARG A 12 9.41 -5.00 -9.02
N LEU A 13 8.40 -4.15 -8.93
CA LEU A 13 8.22 -3.01 -9.85
C LEU A 13 9.29 -1.93 -9.64
N ALA A 14 9.64 -1.61 -8.40
CA ALA A 14 10.59 -0.54 -8.10
C ALA A 14 12.06 -0.99 -8.11
N ARG A 15 12.35 -2.29 -7.97
CA ARG A 15 13.69 -2.86 -7.87
C ARG A 15 14.66 -2.42 -8.99
N PRO A 16 14.26 -2.33 -10.27
CA PRO A 16 15.18 -1.88 -11.34
C PRO A 16 15.72 -0.47 -11.13
N PHE A 17 15.07 0.35 -10.32
CA PHE A 17 15.41 1.75 -10.07
C PHE A 17 16.12 1.98 -8.73
N VAL A 18 16.38 0.91 -7.95
CA VAL A 18 16.87 0.97 -6.58
C VAL A 18 18.07 0.05 -6.40
N SER A 19 19.14 0.56 -5.76
CA SER A 19 20.30 -0.27 -5.43
C SER A 19 19.95 -1.31 -4.34
N GLU A 20 20.59 -2.49 -4.40
CA GLU A 20 20.35 -3.59 -3.43
C GLU A 20 20.57 -3.15 -1.97
N ASN A 21 21.54 -2.27 -1.71
CA ASN A 21 21.81 -1.72 -0.36
C ASN A 21 20.68 -0.86 0.19
N CYS A 22 19.74 -0.44 -0.65
CA CYS A 22 18.58 0.38 -0.25
C CYS A 22 17.27 -0.42 -0.20
N ARG A 23 17.33 -1.75 -0.36
CA ARG A 23 16.14 -2.61 -0.41
C ARG A 23 15.28 -2.53 0.84
N ALA A 24 15.88 -2.43 2.03
CA ALA A 24 15.10 -2.26 3.27
C ALA A 24 14.28 -0.96 3.26
N ALA A 25 14.83 0.13 2.74
CA ALA A 25 14.11 1.39 2.58
C ALA A 25 12.99 1.26 1.53
N LEU A 26 13.21 0.50 0.46
CA LEU A 26 12.18 0.19 -0.53
C LEU A 26 11.00 -0.57 0.10
N PHE A 27 11.29 -1.65 0.84
CA PHE A 27 10.24 -2.41 1.55
C PHE A 27 9.46 -1.54 2.54
N LEU A 28 10.18 -0.70 3.32
CA LEU A 28 9.52 0.24 4.21
C LEU A 28 8.59 1.18 3.43
N GLY A 29 9.03 1.70 2.29
CA GLY A 29 8.19 2.54 1.43
C GLY A 29 6.95 1.83 0.92
N CYS A 30 7.07 0.54 0.54
CA CYS A 30 5.93 -0.26 0.06
C CYS A 30 4.82 -0.45 1.12
N VAL A 31 5.10 -0.24 2.39
CA VAL A 31 4.10 -0.43 3.47
C VAL A 31 3.84 0.82 4.29
N LEU A 32 4.67 1.85 4.16
CA LEU A 32 4.60 3.05 4.98
C LEU A 32 3.24 3.77 4.93
N PRO A 33 2.57 3.94 3.78
CA PRO A 33 1.24 4.53 3.72
C PRO A 33 0.24 3.81 4.64
N ASP A 34 0.22 2.49 4.57
CA ASP A 34 -0.62 1.63 5.40
C ASP A 34 -0.23 1.65 6.88
N LEU A 35 1.08 1.72 7.19
CA LEU A 35 1.59 1.83 8.56
C LEU A 35 1.23 3.16 9.22
N ILE A 36 0.94 4.19 8.45
CA ILE A 36 0.47 5.48 8.97
C ILE A 36 -1.04 5.45 9.12
N ASP A 37 -1.78 5.17 8.06
CA ASP A 37 -3.23 5.39 8.02
C ASP A 37 -4.02 4.33 8.77
N LYS A 38 -3.64 3.03 8.68
CA LYS A 38 -4.40 1.97 9.34
C LYS A 38 -4.35 2.06 10.88
N PRO A 39 -3.16 2.19 11.52
CA PRO A 39 -3.10 2.38 12.96
C PRO A 39 -3.80 3.67 13.42
N LEU A 40 -3.70 4.74 12.64
CA LEU A 40 -4.34 6.00 12.96
C LEU A 40 -5.87 5.86 12.94
N TYR A 41 -6.43 5.27 11.88
CA TYR A 41 -7.87 5.03 11.76
C TYR A 41 -8.40 4.12 12.87
N TYR A 42 -7.79 2.93 13.04
CA TYR A 42 -8.27 1.96 14.03
C TYR A 42 -8.00 2.41 15.47
N GLY A 43 -6.87 3.07 15.72
CA GLY A 43 -6.55 3.62 17.02
C GLY A 43 -7.52 4.71 17.45
N LEU A 44 -7.85 5.64 16.56
CA LEU A 44 -8.85 6.67 16.84
C LEU A 44 -10.26 6.08 16.97
N SER A 45 -10.62 5.12 16.12
CA SER A 45 -11.91 4.41 16.23
C SER A 45 -12.05 3.74 17.60
N PHE A 46 -11.01 3.05 18.05
CA PHE A 46 -10.99 2.39 19.36
C PHE A 46 -11.07 3.39 20.51
N ALA A 47 -10.27 4.46 20.45
CA ALA A 47 -10.19 5.45 21.53
C ALA A 47 -11.44 6.30 21.67
N THR A 48 -12.17 6.56 20.57
CA THR A 48 -13.33 7.49 20.56
C THR A 48 -14.67 6.80 20.42
N GLY A 49 -14.71 5.52 20.04
CA GLY A 49 -15.94 4.81 19.65
C GLY A 49 -16.58 5.32 18.36
N LYS A 50 -15.93 6.24 17.65
CA LYS A 50 -16.39 6.84 16.38
C LYS A 50 -15.82 6.08 15.19
N HIS A 51 -16.51 6.14 14.05
CA HIS A 51 -16.12 5.42 12.85
C HIS A 51 -16.36 6.24 11.58
N ALA A 52 -15.58 5.97 10.55
CA ALA A 52 -15.77 6.50 9.21
C ALA A 52 -15.92 8.04 9.21
N ALA A 53 -17.03 8.57 8.68
CA ALA A 53 -17.26 10.02 8.58
C ALA A 53 -17.21 10.76 9.93
N GLU A 54 -17.53 10.09 11.05
CA GLU A 54 -17.52 10.69 12.39
C GLU A 54 -16.09 11.05 12.87
N LEU A 55 -15.06 10.48 12.27
CA LEU A 55 -13.65 10.77 12.55
C LEU A 55 -13.09 11.99 11.78
N GLY A 56 -13.92 12.67 11.00
CA GLY A 56 -13.53 13.86 10.25
C GLY A 56 -12.48 13.58 9.18
N LEU A 57 -11.28 14.15 9.31
CA LEU A 57 -10.21 13.96 8.33
C LEU A 57 -9.67 12.51 8.27
N ILE A 58 -9.75 11.76 9.37
CA ILE A 58 -9.28 10.36 9.40
C ILE A 58 -10.47 9.41 9.13
N SER A 59 -11.21 9.69 8.07
CA SER A 59 -12.45 9.01 7.73
C SER A 59 -12.26 7.61 7.09
N SER A 60 -11.02 7.22 6.78
CA SER A 60 -10.71 5.93 6.18
C SER A 60 -9.28 5.46 6.48
N THR A 61 -8.94 4.28 6.01
CA THR A 61 -7.57 3.73 6.01
C THR A 61 -6.74 4.22 4.81
N ARG A 62 -7.22 5.21 4.06
CA ARG A 62 -6.52 5.86 2.94
C ARG A 62 -6.71 7.37 3.07
N THR A 63 -5.84 7.98 3.88
CA THR A 63 -5.90 9.41 4.19
C THR A 63 -4.53 10.07 3.94
N LEU A 64 -3.95 10.69 4.94
CA LEU A 64 -2.67 11.40 4.83
C LEU A 64 -1.53 10.50 4.36
N GLY A 65 -1.45 9.26 4.86
CA GLY A 65 -0.43 8.28 4.46
C GLY A 65 -0.45 7.98 2.96
N HIS A 66 -1.63 8.02 2.35
CA HIS A 66 -1.83 7.77 0.92
C HIS A 66 -1.76 9.03 0.06
N SER A 67 -1.33 10.17 0.60
CA SER A 67 -1.18 11.42 -0.19
C SER A 67 0.21 11.53 -0.81
N LEU A 68 0.26 12.02 -2.04
CA LEU A 68 1.51 12.35 -2.72
C LEU A 68 2.26 13.46 -1.96
N LEU A 69 1.53 14.37 -1.31
CA LEU A 69 2.10 15.42 -0.48
C LEU A 69 2.96 14.85 0.65
N LEU A 70 2.43 13.84 1.38
CA LEU A 70 3.20 13.18 2.44
C LEU A 70 4.37 12.39 1.86
N ALA A 71 4.19 11.70 0.74
CA ALA A 71 5.27 10.97 0.09
C ALA A 71 6.43 11.91 -0.29
N LEU A 72 6.15 13.10 -0.82
CA LEU A 72 7.14 14.13 -1.12
C LEU A 72 7.79 14.70 0.13
N ALA A 73 7.03 14.93 1.20
CA ALA A 73 7.57 15.40 2.48
C ALA A 73 8.53 14.36 3.09
N VAL A 74 8.15 13.08 3.10
CA VAL A 74 9.01 11.98 3.55
C VAL A 74 10.27 11.87 2.70
N PHE A 75 10.15 12.00 1.37
CA PHE A 75 11.29 12.02 0.48
C PHE A 75 12.25 13.18 0.79
N GLY A 76 11.72 14.39 0.97
CA GLY A 76 12.52 15.58 1.32
C GLY A 76 13.27 15.38 2.62
N LEU A 77 12.58 14.96 3.69
CA LEU A 77 13.18 14.71 4.99
C LEU A 77 14.24 13.61 4.94
N ALA A 78 13.93 12.46 4.35
CA ALA A 78 14.87 11.34 4.24
C ALA A 78 16.09 11.68 3.39
N SER A 79 15.97 12.60 2.41
CA SER A 79 17.06 13.03 1.54
C SER A 79 18.17 13.80 2.29
N VAL A 80 17.85 14.38 3.45
CA VAL A 80 18.84 15.04 4.33
C VAL A 80 19.87 14.04 4.84
N TRP A 81 19.46 12.80 5.13
CA TRP A 81 20.36 11.75 5.65
C TRP A 81 20.97 10.89 4.54
N SER A 82 20.18 10.51 3.52
CA SER A 82 20.66 9.62 2.45
C SER A 82 19.77 9.68 1.22
N ARG A 83 20.22 10.38 0.18
CA ARG A 83 19.48 10.44 -1.10
C ARG A 83 19.16 9.07 -1.73
N PRO A 84 20.08 8.07 -1.76
CA PRO A 84 19.73 6.75 -2.30
C PRO A 84 18.63 6.05 -1.52
N ARG A 85 18.66 6.09 -0.17
CA ARG A 85 17.62 5.51 0.68
C ARG A 85 16.30 6.26 0.54
N ALA A 86 16.34 7.59 0.47
CA ALA A 86 15.15 8.41 0.24
C ALA A 86 14.47 8.08 -1.10
N ARG A 87 15.23 7.91 -2.19
CA ARG A 87 14.70 7.47 -3.49
C ARG A 87 14.06 6.10 -3.40
N ALA A 88 14.69 5.15 -2.71
CA ALA A 88 14.15 3.81 -2.52
C ALA A 88 12.84 3.83 -1.72
N LEU A 89 12.80 4.57 -0.62
CA LEU A 89 11.61 4.78 0.20
C LEU A 89 10.48 5.40 -0.62
N PHE A 90 10.77 6.46 -1.35
CA PHE A 90 9.81 7.14 -2.19
C PHE A 90 9.28 6.25 -3.33
N ALA A 91 10.16 5.51 -4.01
CA ALA A 91 9.76 4.55 -5.03
C ALA A 91 8.81 3.47 -4.46
N GLY A 92 9.09 2.98 -3.25
CA GLY A 92 8.19 2.06 -2.55
C GLY A 92 6.81 2.68 -2.25
N MET A 93 6.77 3.92 -1.77
CA MET A 93 5.51 4.64 -1.55
C MET A 93 4.74 4.81 -2.86
N LEU A 94 5.41 5.20 -3.95
CA LEU A 94 4.76 5.34 -5.25
C LEU A 94 4.18 4.02 -5.77
N THR A 95 4.90 2.90 -5.63
CA THR A 95 4.36 1.58 -6.02
C THR A 95 3.16 1.18 -5.16
N HIS A 96 3.17 1.49 -3.85
CA HIS A 96 2.01 1.28 -2.98
C HIS A 96 0.78 2.04 -3.51
N LEU A 97 0.92 3.35 -3.73
CA LEU A 97 -0.17 4.19 -4.24
C LEU A 97 -0.68 3.72 -5.61
N ALA A 98 0.23 3.31 -6.49
CA ALA A 98 -0.12 2.80 -7.82
C ALA A 98 -0.90 1.48 -7.75
N LEU A 99 -0.51 0.57 -6.85
CA LEU A 99 -1.21 -0.70 -6.64
C LEU A 99 -2.60 -0.48 -6.03
N ASP A 100 -2.76 0.47 -5.13
CA ASP A 100 -4.07 0.82 -4.59
C ASP A 100 -4.98 1.46 -5.63
N LEU A 101 -4.43 2.35 -6.47
CA LEU A 101 -5.16 2.92 -7.60
C LEU A 101 -5.54 1.83 -8.63
N GLY A 102 -4.68 0.84 -8.84
CA GLY A 102 -4.96 -0.34 -9.66
C GLY A 102 -6.16 -1.13 -9.16
N GLY A 103 -6.35 -1.22 -7.84
CA GLY A 103 -7.54 -1.83 -7.23
C GLY A 103 -8.83 -1.09 -7.57
N ASP A 104 -8.81 0.24 -7.47
CA ASP A 104 -9.97 1.06 -7.85
C ASP A 104 -10.29 0.93 -9.35
N ALA A 105 -9.24 0.92 -10.20
CA ALA A 105 -9.40 0.74 -11.65
C ALA A 105 -9.95 -0.66 -11.99
N TRP A 106 -9.48 -1.70 -11.30
CA TRP A 106 -10.01 -3.06 -11.45
C TRP A 106 -11.49 -3.14 -11.08
N GLY A 107 -11.88 -2.59 -9.91
CA GLY A 107 -13.27 -2.54 -9.49
C GLY A 107 -14.15 -1.82 -10.50
N LYS A 108 -13.67 -0.71 -11.06
CA LYS A 108 -14.38 0.02 -12.11
C LYS A 108 -14.54 -0.79 -13.40
N CYS A 109 -13.51 -1.53 -13.79
CA CYS A 109 -13.57 -2.42 -14.95
C CYS A 109 -14.62 -3.51 -14.75
N LEU A 110 -14.66 -4.18 -13.58
CA LEU A 110 -15.67 -5.20 -13.29
C LEU A 110 -17.10 -4.62 -13.28
N GLU A 111 -17.28 -3.41 -12.73
CA GLU A 111 -18.58 -2.71 -12.78
C GLU A 111 -19.04 -2.48 -14.21
N LEU A 112 -18.17 -2.00 -15.10
CA LEU A 112 -18.49 -1.78 -16.51
C LEU A 112 -18.82 -3.07 -17.27
N LEU A 113 -18.25 -4.19 -16.86
CA LEU A 113 -18.53 -5.53 -17.42
C LEU A 113 -19.76 -6.19 -16.79
N GLY A 114 -20.43 -5.56 -15.83
CA GLY A 114 -21.57 -6.12 -15.13
C GLY A 114 -21.23 -7.32 -14.23
N LEU A 115 -19.93 -7.50 -13.89
CA LEU A 115 -19.43 -8.66 -13.13
C LEU A 115 -19.30 -8.38 -11.64
N SER A 116 -19.36 -7.12 -11.20
CA SER A 116 -19.16 -6.74 -9.80
C SER A 116 -20.49 -6.53 -9.09
N SER A 117 -20.60 -7.15 -7.92
CA SER A 117 -21.64 -6.85 -6.92
C SER A 117 -21.05 -6.42 -5.56
N ALA A 118 -19.73 -6.44 -5.40
CA ALA A 118 -19.09 -6.23 -4.11
C ALA A 118 -18.91 -4.74 -3.78
N THR A 119 -19.34 -4.36 -2.60
CA THR A 119 -19.28 -2.97 -2.06
C THR A 119 -17.84 -2.46 -1.92
N TYR A 120 -16.84 -3.36 -1.80
CA TYR A 120 -15.44 -2.99 -1.68
C TYR A 120 -14.84 -2.46 -2.99
N GLU A 121 -15.35 -2.91 -4.12
CA GLU A 121 -14.93 -2.44 -5.45
C GLU A 121 -15.42 -1.01 -5.73
N LYS A 122 -16.44 -0.56 -4.97
CA LYS A 122 -16.88 0.86 -4.86
C LYS A 122 -16.17 1.61 -3.74
N GLY A 123 -14.99 1.12 -3.34
CA GLY A 123 -14.20 1.64 -2.21
C GLY A 123 -13.80 3.10 -2.35
N PRO A 124 -13.11 3.64 -1.34
CA PRO A 124 -12.73 5.04 -1.32
C PRO A 124 -11.91 5.39 -2.56
N ASN A 125 -12.27 6.50 -3.19
CA ASN A 125 -11.55 7.02 -4.36
C ASN A 125 -10.09 7.31 -3.99
N THR A 126 -9.20 6.35 -4.23
CA THR A 126 -7.77 6.43 -3.92
C THR A 126 -7.12 7.63 -4.60
N LEU A 127 -7.59 8.00 -5.81
CA LEU A 127 -7.09 9.17 -6.52
C LEU A 127 -7.32 10.46 -5.71
N ALA A 128 -8.45 10.61 -5.02
CA ALA A 128 -8.71 11.77 -4.17
C ALA A 128 -7.75 11.81 -2.97
N ALA A 129 -7.41 10.67 -2.37
CA ALA A 129 -6.41 10.61 -1.31
C ALA A 129 -4.99 10.94 -1.84
N ILE A 130 -4.60 10.38 -2.99
CA ILE A 130 -3.29 10.63 -3.60
C ILE A 130 -3.10 12.12 -3.92
N LEU A 131 -4.11 12.75 -4.51
CA LEU A 131 -4.05 14.15 -4.95
C LEU A 131 -4.55 15.15 -3.89
N PHE A 132 -4.73 14.72 -2.64
CA PHE A 132 -5.03 15.65 -1.55
C PHE A 132 -3.91 16.70 -1.40
N PRO A 133 -4.22 18.00 -1.20
CA PRO A 133 -5.55 18.64 -1.13
C PRO A 133 -6.09 19.14 -2.50
N LEU A 134 -5.48 18.80 -3.62
CA LEU A 134 -5.79 19.34 -4.96
C LEU A 134 -7.21 18.97 -5.43
N LEU A 135 -7.70 17.77 -5.08
CA LEU A 135 -9.05 17.29 -5.43
C LEU A 135 -10.06 17.46 -4.30
N GLY A 136 -9.73 18.28 -3.29
CA GLY A 136 -10.61 18.56 -2.15
C GLY A 136 -9.90 18.42 -0.82
N THR A 137 -10.57 18.91 0.23
CA THR A 137 -10.05 18.94 1.61
C THR A 137 -10.56 17.80 2.48
N HIS A 138 -11.29 16.84 1.89
CA HIS A 138 -11.86 15.70 2.60
C HIS A 138 -11.37 14.41 1.96
N PHE A 139 -11.01 13.45 2.79
CA PHE A 139 -10.68 12.11 2.34
C PHE A 139 -11.93 11.26 2.13
N PRO A 140 -11.83 10.21 1.29
CA PRO A 140 -12.92 9.25 1.11
C PRO A 140 -13.30 8.59 2.45
N VAL A 141 -14.58 8.30 2.61
CA VAL A 141 -15.11 7.66 3.82
C VAL A 141 -15.01 6.14 3.70
N ALA A 142 -14.49 5.47 4.74
CA ALA A 142 -14.42 4.01 4.76
C ALA A 142 -15.81 3.37 4.75
N PRO A 143 -16.03 2.33 3.93
CA PRO A 143 -17.29 1.57 3.91
C PRO A 143 -17.40 0.54 5.05
N PHE A 144 -16.46 0.54 6.00
CA PHE A 144 -16.37 -0.40 7.13
C PHE A 144 -16.12 0.34 8.43
N ARG A 145 -16.54 -0.28 9.54
CA ARG A 145 -16.40 0.27 10.90
C ARG A 145 -15.31 -0.44 11.72
N SER A 146 -15.00 -1.69 11.38
CA SER A 146 -14.05 -2.51 12.12
C SER A 146 -12.99 -3.13 11.22
N PHE A 147 -11.89 -3.60 11.84
CA PHE A 147 -10.87 -4.38 11.14
C PHE A 147 -11.44 -5.69 10.55
N ALA A 148 -12.37 -6.34 11.27
CA ALA A 148 -12.99 -7.57 10.79
C ALA A 148 -13.85 -7.35 9.53
N GLU A 149 -14.63 -6.26 9.49
CA GLU A 149 -15.37 -5.86 8.28
C GLU A 149 -14.43 -5.52 7.12
N HIS A 150 -13.36 -4.76 7.38
CA HIS A 150 -12.35 -4.46 6.38
C HIS A 150 -11.71 -5.74 5.82
N ALA A 151 -11.30 -6.68 6.68
CA ALA A 151 -10.73 -7.94 6.26
C ALA A 151 -11.72 -8.75 5.41
N LYS A 152 -12.99 -8.84 5.83
CA LYS A 152 -14.05 -9.53 5.08
C LYS A 152 -14.26 -8.93 3.69
N LEU A 153 -14.37 -7.60 3.58
CA LEU A 153 -14.52 -6.92 2.29
C LEU A 153 -13.29 -7.12 1.41
N SER A 154 -12.10 -7.06 1.99
CA SER A 154 -10.85 -7.24 1.24
C SER A 154 -10.68 -8.67 0.72
N THR A 155 -11.04 -9.69 1.50
CA THR A 155 -10.99 -11.10 1.05
C THR A 155 -12.07 -11.43 0.01
N ALA A 156 -13.12 -10.64 -0.07
CA ALA A 156 -14.11 -10.75 -1.14
C ALA A 156 -13.65 -10.14 -2.47
N SER A 157 -12.61 -9.29 -2.45
CA SER A 157 -12.08 -8.67 -3.67
C SER A 157 -11.10 -9.60 -4.40
N SER A 158 -11.41 -9.94 -5.65
CA SER A 158 -10.53 -10.75 -6.51
C SER A 158 -9.16 -10.10 -6.72
N TYR A 159 -9.11 -8.77 -6.86
CA TYR A 159 -7.87 -8.02 -6.98
C TYR A 159 -6.97 -8.17 -5.75
N VAL A 160 -7.56 -8.07 -4.55
CA VAL A 160 -6.80 -8.21 -3.29
C VAL A 160 -6.27 -9.63 -3.15
N VAL A 161 -7.13 -10.64 -3.32
CA VAL A 161 -6.73 -12.06 -3.18
C VAL A 161 -5.63 -12.42 -4.18
N PHE A 162 -5.81 -12.08 -5.46
CA PHE A 162 -4.81 -12.33 -6.48
C PHE A 162 -3.49 -11.58 -6.19
N GLY A 163 -3.57 -10.32 -5.78
CA GLY A 163 -2.41 -9.52 -5.42
C GLY A 163 -1.62 -10.08 -4.24
N GLU A 164 -2.30 -10.57 -3.20
CA GLU A 164 -1.64 -11.21 -2.05
C GLU A 164 -0.97 -12.53 -2.42
N LEU A 165 -1.63 -13.37 -3.21
CA LEU A 165 -1.05 -14.63 -3.68
C LEU A 165 0.16 -14.39 -4.58
N LEU A 166 0.05 -13.48 -5.55
CA LEU A 166 1.14 -13.13 -6.45
C LEU A 166 2.31 -12.49 -5.69
N GLY A 167 2.04 -11.54 -4.80
CA GLY A 167 3.05 -10.89 -3.97
C GLY A 167 3.78 -11.89 -3.08
N GLY A 168 3.05 -12.79 -2.43
CA GLY A 168 3.63 -13.86 -1.62
C GLY A 168 4.51 -14.80 -2.44
N ALA A 169 4.06 -15.21 -3.64
CA ALA A 169 4.85 -16.04 -4.55
C ALA A 169 6.15 -15.34 -4.99
N LEU A 170 6.10 -14.05 -5.34
CA LEU A 170 7.28 -13.28 -5.73
C LEU A 170 8.29 -13.16 -4.59
N LEU A 171 7.84 -12.90 -3.36
CA LEU A 171 8.70 -12.85 -2.17
C LEU A 171 9.35 -14.21 -1.90
N PHE A 172 8.59 -15.30 -2.00
CA PHE A 172 9.10 -16.66 -1.81
C PHE A 172 10.16 -17.03 -2.87
N LEU A 173 9.92 -16.71 -4.12
CA LEU A 173 10.88 -16.97 -5.20
C LEU A 173 12.17 -16.17 -5.00
N ASP A 174 12.08 -14.91 -4.59
CA ASP A 174 13.25 -14.08 -4.29
C ASP A 174 14.03 -14.63 -3.08
N TRP A 175 13.34 -15.00 -2.02
CA TRP A 175 13.98 -15.65 -0.87
C TRP A 175 14.70 -16.94 -1.26
N ARG A 176 14.09 -17.82 -2.06
CA ARG A 176 14.73 -19.05 -2.55
C ARG A 176 15.96 -18.77 -3.41
N ALA A 177 15.90 -17.78 -4.29
CA ALA A 177 17.04 -17.40 -5.12
C ALA A 177 18.25 -16.96 -4.27
N ARG A 178 18.00 -16.14 -3.23
CA ARG A 178 19.05 -15.71 -2.28
C ARG A 178 19.65 -16.87 -1.49
N GLN A 179 18.84 -17.82 -1.06
CA GLN A 179 19.36 -19.00 -0.35
C GLN A 179 20.30 -19.85 -1.23
N ARG A 180 20.01 -19.96 -2.53
CA ARG A 180 20.89 -20.68 -3.48
C ARG A 180 22.23 -19.99 -3.66
N LEU A 181 22.23 -18.66 -3.79
CA LEU A 181 23.45 -17.87 -3.91
C LEU A 181 24.33 -18.00 -2.67
N ASN A 182 23.75 -17.90 -1.46
CA ASN A 182 24.50 -18.05 -0.22
C ASN A 182 25.13 -19.43 -0.05
N LYS A 183 24.43 -20.51 -0.44
CA LYS A 183 24.99 -21.88 -0.41
C LYS A 183 26.13 -22.08 -1.41
N GLY A 184 26.06 -21.45 -2.58
CA GLY A 184 27.13 -21.50 -3.58
C GLY A 184 28.43 -20.85 -3.11
N PHE A 185 28.34 -19.77 -2.33
CA PHE A 185 29.51 -19.11 -1.74
C PHE A 185 30.19 -19.95 -0.66
N ILE A 186 29.44 -20.68 0.17
CA ILE A 186 29.98 -21.49 1.26
C ILE A 186 30.71 -22.75 0.73
N ASN A 187 30.27 -23.30 -0.39
CA ASN A 187 30.85 -24.55 -0.95
C ASN A 187 32.08 -24.32 -1.84
N ASN A 188 32.37 -23.06 -2.22
CA ASN A 188 33.50 -22.70 -3.10
C ASN A 188 34.61 -21.93 -2.38
N GLY A 189 34.57 -21.76 -1.08
CA GLY A 189 35.60 -21.16 -0.22
C GLY A 189 36.14 -22.19 0.75
#